data_887ad2ffb39018f304aaa74afcbf3262
#
_entry.id   887ad2ffb39018f304aaa74afcbf3262
#
_cell.length_a   1.000
_cell.length_b   1.000
_cell.length_c   1.000
_cell.angle_alpha   90.00
_cell.angle_beta   90.00
_cell.angle_gamma   90.00
#
_symmetry.space_group_name_H-M   'P 1'
#
loop_
_entity.id
_entity.type
_entity.pdbx_description
1 polymer ?
#
loop_
_entity_poly.entity_id
_entity_poly.type
_entity_poly.pdbx_seq_one_letter_code
_entity_poly.pdbx_strand_id
1 'polypeptide(L)'
;LLGSGGYARAVRNERAIDALLQLADVARGANKPRAAALALSRLIELHPEGDRSALAALTLGRLQLDVLAQPAAAARSLRAALAAGLPAALQEDALARMVDALARGGQAAEAQRAAAQYRARFPEGRWRASVEQWAGGR
;
A
#
# COMPACT_ATOMS: atom_id res chain seq x y z
N LEU A 1 -18.15 -7.54 -23.80
CA LEU A 1 -19.40 -6.81 -23.59
C LEU A 1 -20.02 -7.13 -22.25
N LEU A 2 -20.34 -6.11 -21.51
CA LEU A 2 -21.11 -6.25 -20.29
C LEU A 2 -22.61 -6.24 -20.63
N GLY A 3 -23.32 -7.28 -20.21
CA GLY A 3 -24.77 -7.25 -20.22
C GLY A 3 -25.27 -6.32 -19.12
N SER A 4 -26.60 -6.13 -19.02
CA SER A 4 -27.16 -5.24 -18.00
C SER A 4 -26.75 -5.66 -16.58
N GLY A 5 -26.64 -6.97 -16.31
CA GLY A 5 -26.17 -7.48 -15.02
C GLY A 5 -24.71 -7.12 -14.73
N GLY A 6 -23.83 -7.17 -15.77
CA GLY A 6 -22.43 -6.81 -15.64
C GLY A 6 -22.24 -5.33 -15.39
N TYR A 7 -23.02 -4.49 -16.07
CA TYR A 7 -22.97 -3.05 -15.86
C TYR A 7 -23.42 -2.69 -14.45
N ALA A 8 -24.54 -3.26 -14.00
CA ALA A 8 -25.05 -3.02 -12.65
C ALA A 8 -24.05 -3.43 -11.57
N ARG A 9 -23.37 -4.56 -11.77
CA ARG A 9 -22.33 -5.02 -10.85
C ARG A 9 -21.16 -4.03 -10.80
N ALA A 10 -20.70 -3.54 -11.96
CA ALA A 10 -19.62 -2.57 -12.02
C ALA A 10 -19.98 -1.29 -11.27
N VAL A 11 -21.22 -0.79 -11.45
CA VAL A 11 -21.69 0.39 -10.75
C VAL A 11 -21.72 0.16 -9.23
N ARG A 12 -22.21 -1.01 -8.79
CA ARG A 12 -22.23 -1.33 -7.37
C ARG A 12 -20.83 -1.42 -6.77
N ASN A 13 -19.88 -1.99 -7.51
CA ASN A 13 -18.48 -2.07 -7.05
C ASN A 13 -17.87 -0.69 -6.88
N GLU A 14 -18.11 0.21 -7.84
CA GLU A 14 -17.62 1.58 -7.73
C GLU A 14 -18.20 2.30 -6.51
N ARG A 15 -19.50 2.13 -6.26
CA ARG A 15 -20.15 2.71 -5.09
C ARG A 15 -19.59 2.14 -3.79
N ALA A 16 -19.34 0.83 -3.76
CA ALA A 16 -18.78 0.17 -2.58
C ALA A 16 -17.37 0.68 -2.29
N ILE A 17 -16.55 0.85 -3.32
CA ILE A 17 -15.20 1.41 -3.18
C ILE A 17 -15.29 2.84 -2.66
N ASP A 18 -16.15 3.68 -3.24
CA ASP A 18 -16.35 5.06 -2.81
C ASP A 18 -16.75 5.13 -1.34
N ALA A 19 -17.69 4.26 -0.91
CA ALA A 19 -18.15 4.26 0.46
C ALA A 19 -17.03 3.92 1.44
N LEU A 20 -16.21 2.94 1.12
CA LEU A 20 -15.10 2.54 1.99
C LEU A 20 -14.00 3.61 2.02
N LEU A 21 -13.70 4.25 0.89
CA LEU A 21 -12.74 5.34 0.84
C LEU A 21 -13.24 6.53 1.67
N GLN A 22 -14.52 6.87 1.57
CA GLN A 22 -15.10 7.94 2.34
C GLN A 22 -15.06 7.62 3.84
N LEU A 23 -15.37 6.39 4.21
CA LEU A 23 -15.31 5.96 5.60
C LEU A 23 -13.89 6.09 6.16
N ALA A 24 -12.89 5.68 5.36
CA ALA A 24 -11.50 5.80 5.76
C ALA A 24 -11.09 7.27 5.94
N ASP A 25 -11.51 8.14 5.01
CA ASP A 25 -11.21 9.57 5.09
C ASP A 25 -11.82 10.21 6.33
N VAL A 26 -13.07 9.88 6.63
CA VAL A 26 -13.74 10.38 7.83
C VAL A 26 -13.01 9.92 9.08
N ALA A 27 -12.61 8.65 9.14
CA ALA A 27 -11.89 8.11 10.29
C ALA A 27 -10.53 8.78 10.47
N ARG A 28 -9.81 9.03 9.38
CA ARG A 28 -8.52 9.74 9.43
C ARG A 28 -8.70 11.18 9.92
N GLY A 29 -9.70 11.87 9.41
CA GLY A 29 -10.03 13.23 9.84
C GLY A 29 -10.44 13.31 11.30
N ALA A 30 -11.05 12.25 11.84
CA ALA A 30 -11.44 12.16 13.23
C ALA A 30 -10.30 11.62 14.12
N ASN A 31 -9.12 11.44 13.57
CA ASN A 31 -7.95 10.89 14.27
C ASN A 31 -8.22 9.49 14.83
N LYS A 32 -8.84 8.64 14.01
CA LYS A 32 -9.12 7.24 14.33
C LYS A 32 -8.38 6.34 13.35
N PRO A 33 -7.06 6.20 13.48
CA PRO A 33 -6.25 5.48 12.48
C PRO A 33 -6.59 4.00 12.36
N ARG A 34 -6.98 3.34 13.44
CA ARG A 34 -7.36 1.93 13.37
C ARG A 34 -8.65 1.73 12.61
N ALA A 35 -9.61 2.62 12.77
CA ALA A 35 -10.85 2.57 12.01
C ALA A 35 -10.58 2.82 10.52
N ALA A 36 -9.70 3.76 10.21
CA ALA A 36 -9.29 4.02 8.83
C ALA A 36 -8.62 2.79 8.23
N ALA A 37 -7.71 2.16 8.96
CA ALA A 37 -7.03 0.96 8.50
C ALA A 37 -8.00 -0.18 8.24
N LEU A 38 -9.02 -0.33 9.08
CA LEU A 38 -10.03 -1.37 8.91
C LEU A 38 -10.82 -1.17 7.61
N ALA A 39 -11.25 0.07 7.33
CA ALA A 39 -11.98 0.39 6.10
C ALA A 39 -11.12 0.13 4.87
N LEU A 40 -9.85 0.55 4.89
CA LEU A 40 -8.93 0.33 3.77
C LEU A 40 -8.64 -1.15 3.57
N SER A 41 -8.44 -1.90 4.65
CA SER A 41 -8.24 -3.35 4.58
C SER A 41 -9.44 -4.04 3.94
N ARG A 42 -10.63 -3.63 4.32
CA ARG A 42 -11.87 -4.20 3.77
C ARG A 42 -11.98 -3.94 2.27
N LEU A 43 -11.62 -2.73 1.86
CA LEU A 43 -11.64 -2.36 0.44
C LEU A 43 -10.72 -3.28 -0.37
N ILE A 44 -9.51 -3.49 0.12
CA ILE A 44 -8.50 -4.30 -0.56
C ILE A 44 -8.92 -5.77 -0.62
N GLU A 45 -9.53 -6.30 0.45
CA GLU A 45 -10.03 -7.66 0.46
C GLU A 45 -11.12 -7.89 -0.58
N LEU A 46 -12.03 -6.92 -0.70
CA LEU A 46 -13.17 -7.04 -1.62
C LEU A 46 -12.82 -6.68 -3.06
N HIS A 47 -11.85 -5.79 -3.23
CA HIS A 47 -11.45 -5.26 -4.54
C HIS A 47 -9.93 -5.20 -4.62
N PRO A 48 -9.25 -6.36 -4.84
CA PRO A 48 -7.78 -6.41 -4.75
C PRO A 48 -7.04 -5.76 -5.92
N GLU A 49 -7.73 -5.42 -7.01
CA GLU A 49 -7.09 -4.89 -8.21
C GLU A 49 -7.65 -3.53 -8.60
N GLY A 50 -6.88 -2.80 -9.38
CA GLY A 50 -7.26 -1.50 -9.92
C GLY A 50 -6.58 -0.34 -9.23
N ASP A 51 -6.60 0.81 -9.89
CA ASP A 51 -5.88 2.01 -9.45
C ASP A 51 -6.31 2.47 -8.05
N ARG A 52 -7.61 2.46 -7.79
CA ARG A 52 -8.14 2.94 -6.52
C ARG A 52 -7.76 2.02 -5.37
N SER A 53 -7.80 0.71 -5.62
CA SER A 53 -7.39 -0.28 -4.64
C SER A 53 -5.88 -0.22 -4.39
N ALA A 54 -5.09 0.01 -5.44
CA ALA A 54 -3.66 0.20 -5.30
C ALA A 54 -3.33 1.41 -4.43
N LEU A 55 -4.01 2.54 -4.66
CA LEU A 55 -3.82 3.74 -3.85
C LEU A 55 -4.27 3.52 -2.41
N ALA A 56 -5.38 2.81 -2.21
CA ALA A 56 -5.85 2.46 -0.87
C ALA A 56 -4.84 1.60 -0.13
N ALA A 57 -4.24 0.63 -0.82
CA ALA A 57 -3.22 -0.23 -0.24
C ALA A 57 -1.96 0.55 0.13
N LEU A 58 -1.56 1.51 -0.70
CA LEU A 58 -0.43 2.39 -0.38
C LEU A 58 -0.73 3.23 0.86
N THR A 59 -1.92 3.82 0.92
CA THR A 59 -2.35 4.62 2.07
C THR A 59 -2.37 3.77 3.34
N LEU A 60 -2.89 2.54 3.23
CA LEU A 60 -2.92 1.61 4.35
C LEU A 60 -1.50 1.28 4.84
N GLY A 61 -0.61 0.99 3.91
CA GLY A 61 0.78 0.68 4.25
C GLY A 61 1.47 1.82 4.97
N ARG A 62 1.28 3.06 4.50
CA ARG A 62 1.82 4.24 5.17
C ARG A 62 1.25 4.40 6.58
N LEU A 63 -0.05 4.21 6.72
CA LEU A 63 -0.73 4.32 8.00
C LEU A 63 -0.22 3.27 8.99
N GLN A 64 -0.08 2.04 8.53
CA GLN A 64 0.42 0.94 9.36
C GLN A 64 1.87 1.15 9.77
N LEU A 65 2.71 1.67 8.86
CA LEU A 65 4.11 1.89 9.15
C LEU A 65 4.34 3.12 10.04
N ASP A 66 3.73 4.25 9.67
CA ASP A 66 4.06 5.55 10.27
C ASP A 66 3.24 5.86 11.53
N VAL A 67 2.03 5.34 11.64
CA VAL A 67 1.11 5.68 12.72
C VAL A 67 0.85 4.50 13.65
N LEU A 68 0.56 3.33 13.09
CA LEU A 68 0.14 2.18 13.88
C LEU A 68 1.30 1.30 14.36
N ALA A 69 2.50 1.55 13.87
CA ALA A 69 3.70 0.77 14.23
C ALA A 69 3.50 -0.73 13.97
N GLN A 70 2.95 -1.06 12.80
CA GLN A 70 2.68 -2.43 12.37
C GLN A 70 3.50 -2.73 11.10
N PRO A 71 4.83 -2.89 11.22
CA PRO A 71 5.69 -3.00 10.03
C PRO A 71 5.41 -4.24 9.17
N ALA A 72 5.12 -5.38 9.77
CA ALA A 72 4.82 -6.58 8.98
C ALA A 72 3.55 -6.41 8.16
N ALA A 73 2.51 -5.84 8.76
CA ALA A 73 1.27 -5.54 8.05
C ALA A 73 1.50 -4.50 6.96
N ALA A 74 2.31 -3.48 7.25
CA ALA A 74 2.65 -2.45 6.29
C ALA A 74 3.35 -3.04 5.05
N ALA A 75 4.29 -3.96 5.26
CA ALA A 75 4.97 -4.61 4.15
C ALA A 75 3.99 -5.38 3.27
N ARG A 76 3.02 -6.06 3.86
CA ARG A 76 1.99 -6.77 3.09
C ARG A 76 1.13 -5.81 2.28
N SER A 77 0.73 -4.69 2.88
CA SER A 77 -0.09 -3.68 2.21
C SER A 77 0.66 -3.03 1.06
N LEU A 78 1.93 -2.71 1.25
CA LEU A 78 2.75 -2.10 0.20
C LEU A 78 2.99 -3.08 -0.95
N ARG A 79 3.19 -4.35 -0.64
CA ARG A 79 3.30 -5.40 -1.66
C ARG A 79 2.00 -5.50 -2.46
N ALA A 80 0.85 -5.46 -1.77
CA ALA A 80 -0.46 -5.48 -2.41
C ALA A 80 -0.65 -4.27 -3.33
N ALA A 81 -0.20 -3.08 -2.91
CA ALA A 81 -0.29 -1.88 -3.73
C ALA A 81 0.48 -2.03 -5.03
N LEU A 82 1.71 -2.54 -4.95
CA LEU A 82 2.54 -2.76 -6.13
C LEU A 82 1.91 -3.80 -7.06
N ALA A 83 1.32 -4.85 -6.53
CA ALA A 83 0.67 -5.89 -7.32
C ALA A 83 -0.65 -5.43 -7.94
N ALA A 84 -1.36 -4.51 -7.29
CA ALA A 84 -2.69 -4.06 -7.75
C ALA A 84 -2.63 -3.08 -8.93
N GLY A 85 -1.47 -2.57 -9.27
CA GLY A 85 -1.31 -1.64 -10.39
C GLY A 85 -1.11 -0.20 -9.96
N LEU A 86 -0.27 0.01 -8.97
CA LEU A 86 0.06 1.34 -8.50
C LEU A 86 0.67 2.17 -9.65
N PRO A 87 0.26 3.44 -9.81
CA PRO A 87 0.86 4.31 -10.82
C PRO A 87 2.38 4.40 -10.69
N ALA A 88 3.07 4.49 -11.83
CA ALA A 88 4.53 4.48 -11.87
C ALA A 88 5.16 5.52 -10.94
N ALA A 89 4.55 6.71 -10.87
CA ALA A 89 5.06 7.80 -10.03
C ALA A 89 5.07 7.44 -8.55
N LEU A 90 4.24 6.48 -8.12
CA LEU A 90 4.14 6.09 -6.72
C LEU A 90 4.87 4.78 -6.41
N GLN A 91 5.33 4.08 -7.44
CA GLN A 91 6.01 2.79 -7.22
C GLN A 91 7.33 2.94 -6.49
N GLU A 92 8.05 4.00 -6.75
CA GLU A 92 9.33 4.26 -6.08
C GLU A 92 9.12 4.41 -4.57
N ASP A 93 8.17 5.25 -4.17
CA ASP A 93 7.86 5.46 -2.75
C ASP A 93 7.40 4.16 -2.08
N ALA A 94 6.52 3.42 -2.74
CA ALA A 94 6.00 2.17 -2.20
C ALA A 94 7.11 1.14 -2.00
N LEU A 95 8.02 1.02 -2.96
CA LEU A 95 9.10 0.06 -2.87
C LEU A 95 10.10 0.45 -1.78
N ALA A 96 10.43 1.73 -1.67
CA ALA A 96 11.32 2.22 -0.62
C ALA A 96 10.71 1.98 0.77
N ARG A 97 9.43 2.30 0.94
CA ARG A 97 8.74 2.06 2.21
C ARG A 97 8.64 0.58 2.56
N MET A 98 8.54 -0.26 1.54
CA MET A 98 8.53 -1.71 1.76
C MET A 98 9.86 -2.19 2.33
N VAL A 99 10.99 -1.65 1.87
CA VAL A 99 12.30 -1.96 2.45
C VAL A 99 12.33 -1.59 3.93
N ASP A 100 11.87 -0.39 4.26
CA ASP A 100 11.80 0.08 5.63
C ASP A 100 10.92 -0.84 6.49
N ALA A 101 9.73 -1.17 6.01
CA ALA A 101 8.78 -2.01 6.73
C ALA A 101 9.35 -3.42 6.98
N LEU A 102 9.96 -4.00 5.96
CA LEU A 102 10.57 -5.33 6.08
C LEU A 102 11.72 -5.34 7.08
N ALA A 103 12.56 -4.30 7.05
CA ALA A 103 13.66 -4.17 7.98
C ALA A 103 13.17 -4.02 9.41
N ARG A 104 12.21 -3.14 9.64
CA ARG A 104 11.61 -2.95 10.97
C ARG A 104 10.90 -4.19 11.48
N GLY A 105 10.33 -4.97 10.56
CA GLY A 105 9.61 -6.20 10.90
C GLY A 105 10.53 -7.39 11.12
N GLY A 106 11.83 -7.21 11.07
CA GLY A 106 12.79 -8.28 11.29
C GLY A 106 12.96 -9.23 10.12
N GLN A 107 12.48 -8.86 8.93
CA GLN A 107 12.58 -9.68 7.73
C GLN A 107 13.75 -9.23 6.88
N ALA A 108 14.96 -9.40 7.43
CA ALA A 108 16.20 -8.86 6.86
C ALA A 108 16.47 -9.36 5.44
N ALA A 109 16.29 -10.65 5.17
CA ALA A 109 16.53 -11.20 3.85
C ALA A 109 15.58 -10.62 2.80
N GLU A 110 14.31 -10.47 3.15
CA GLU A 110 13.34 -9.87 2.24
C GLU A 110 13.62 -8.38 2.04
N ALA A 111 14.06 -7.68 3.09
CA ALA A 111 14.46 -6.27 2.98
C ALA A 111 15.62 -6.12 1.99
N GLN A 112 16.58 -7.01 2.03
CA GLN A 112 17.71 -6.99 1.09
C GLN A 112 17.25 -7.22 -0.35
N ARG A 113 16.31 -8.15 -0.56
CA ARG A 113 15.76 -8.38 -1.89
C ARG A 113 15.00 -7.18 -2.42
N ALA A 114 14.18 -6.56 -1.57
CA ALA A 114 13.43 -5.36 -1.95
C ALA A 114 14.39 -4.19 -2.24
N ALA A 115 15.44 -4.05 -1.47
CA ALA A 115 16.48 -3.03 -1.71
C ALA A 115 17.17 -3.25 -3.05
N ALA A 116 17.45 -4.50 -3.41
CA ALA A 116 18.04 -4.82 -4.71
C ALA A 116 17.11 -4.44 -5.85
N GLN A 117 15.81 -4.71 -5.70
CA GLN A 117 14.82 -4.28 -6.68
C GLN A 117 14.77 -2.76 -6.81
N TYR A 118 14.82 -2.06 -5.69
CA TYR A 118 14.83 -0.60 -5.70
C TYR A 118 16.05 -0.06 -6.46
N ARG A 119 17.22 -0.57 -6.16
CA ARG A 119 18.46 -0.12 -6.83
C ARG A 119 18.42 -0.37 -8.33
N ALA A 120 17.86 -1.52 -8.74
CA ALA A 120 17.79 -1.87 -10.16
C ALA A 120 16.80 -0.97 -10.90
N ARG A 121 15.67 -0.65 -10.29
CA ARG A 121 14.60 0.12 -10.94
C ARG A 121 14.82 1.63 -10.82
N PHE A 122 15.43 2.08 -9.72
CA PHE A 122 15.59 3.50 -9.41
C PHE A 122 17.03 3.79 -8.99
N PRO A 123 17.99 3.62 -9.92
CA PRO A 123 19.43 3.78 -9.55
C PRO A 123 19.78 5.20 -9.08
N GLU A 124 19.01 6.20 -9.53
CA GLU A 124 19.16 7.58 -9.10
C GLU A 124 17.98 8.03 -8.23
N GLY A 125 17.31 7.09 -7.59
CA GLY A 125 16.11 7.37 -6.83
C GLY A 125 16.37 8.21 -5.59
N ARG A 126 15.38 9.01 -5.21
CA ARG A 126 15.51 9.92 -4.07
C ARG A 126 15.60 9.20 -2.73
N TRP A 127 15.17 7.95 -2.66
CA TRP A 127 15.21 7.15 -1.44
C TRP A 127 16.45 6.25 -1.35
N ARG A 128 17.38 6.41 -2.29
CA ARG A 128 18.54 5.51 -2.40
C ARG A 128 19.33 5.41 -1.10
N ALA A 129 19.69 6.55 -0.50
CA ALA A 129 20.46 6.55 0.74
C ALA A 129 19.68 5.90 1.89
N SER A 130 18.38 6.21 2.00
CA SER A 130 17.52 5.63 3.03
C SER A 130 17.38 4.13 2.87
N VAL A 131 17.17 3.67 1.64
CA VAL A 131 17.05 2.24 1.34
C VAL A 131 18.31 1.49 1.75
N GLU A 132 19.48 2.02 1.42
CA GLU A 132 20.74 1.39 1.81
C GLU A 132 20.87 1.31 3.34
N GLN A 133 20.48 2.37 4.02
CA GLN A 133 20.53 2.40 5.49
C GLN A 133 19.57 1.38 6.10
N TRP A 134 18.33 1.34 5.63
CA TRP A 134 17.35 0.40 6.14
C TRP A 134 17.74 -1.06 5.90
N ALA A 135 18.19 -1.35 4.68
CA ALA A 135 18.59 -2.71 4.31
C ALA A 135 19.87 -3.16 5.04
N GLY A 136 20.66 -2.21 5.49
CA GLY A 136 21.86 -2.51 6.25
C GLY A 136 21.64 -2.97 7.68
N GLY A 137 20.38 -3.05 8.14
CA GLY A 137 20.05 -3.57 9.47
C GLY A 137 20.28 -2.59 10.61
N ARG A 138 20.15 -1.32 10.33
CA ARG A 138 20.44 -0.26 11.30
C ARG A 138 19.22 0.42 11.85
#